data_ca6c0325800e9c7837b8e07d24292b86
#
_entry.id   ca6c0325800e9c7837b8e07d24292b86
#
_cell.length_a   1.000
_cell.length_b   1.000
_cell.length_c   1.000
_cell.angle_alpha   90.00
_cell.angle_beta   90.00
_cell.angle_gamma   90.00
#
_symmetry.space_group_name_H-M   'P 1'
#
loop_
_entity.id
_entity.type
_entity.pdbx_description
1 polymer ?
#
loop_
_entity_poly.entity_id
_entity_poly.type
_entity_poly.pdbx_seq_one_letter_code
_entity_poly.pdbx_strand_id
1 'polypeptide(L)'
;MSDSTFNAPLSEVDPEIAEVLANELGRQRGTLEMIASENFVPRAVLESQGSVLTNKYAEGYPGRRYYGGCEFVDVAEQLAIDRAKSLFGSAYANVQPHSGASANAAVLA
;
A
#
# COMPACT_ATOMS: atom_id res chain seq x y z
N MET A 1 14.87 -24.65 -1.33
CA MET A 1 13.72 -24.31 -0.49
C MET A 1 12.53 -25.01 -1.09
N SER A 2 11.75 -25.75 -0.30
CA SER A 2 10.59 -26.46 -0.82
C SER A 2 9.53 -25.45 -1.25
N ASP A 3 8.80 -25.76 -2.31
CA ASP A 3 7.68 -24.95 -2.87
C ASP A 3 6.63 -24.60 -1.80
N SER A 4 6.57 -25.37 -0.71
CA SER A 4 5.70 -25.16 0.44
C SER A 4 5.94 -23.86 1.21
N THR A 5 7.17 -23.40 1.33
CA THR A 5 7.49 -22.21 2.16
C THR A 5 6.98 -20.92 1.51
N PHE A 6 7.01 -20.82 0.18
CA PHE A 6 6.53 -19.63 -0.54
C PHE A 6 5.01 -19.53 -0.62
N ASN A 7 4.31 -20.66 -0.47
CA ASN A 7 2.86 -20.74 -0.59
C ASN A 7 2.16 -20.96 0.76
N ALA A 8 2.91 -21.16 1.83
CA ALA A 8 2.35 -21.37 3.15
C ALA A 8 1.73 -20.06 3.69
N PRO A 9 0.57 -20.12 4.35
CA PRO A 9 -0.04 -18.97 4.98
C PRO A 9 0.80 -18.50 6.20
N LEU A 10 0.61 -17.24 6.59
CA LEU A 10 1.33 -16.66 7.72
C LEU A 10 1.20 -17.49 9.00
N SER A 11 0.03 -18.08 9.24
CA SER A 11 -0.22 -18.92 10.41
C SER A 11 0.64 -20.19 10.51
N GLU A 12 1.21 -20.62 9.39
CA GLU A 12 2.14 -21.78 9.35
C GLU A 12 3.61 -21.32 9.40
N VAL A 13 3.91 -20.17 8.79
CA VAL A 13 5.29 -19.65 8.70
C VAL A 13 5.68 -18.92 9.98
N ASP A 14 4.77 -18.12 10.52
CA ASP A 14 4.99 -17.31 11.73
C ASP A 14 3.68 -17.23 12.54
N PRO A 15 3.40 -18.26 13.34
CA PRO A 15 2.18 -18.30 14.14
C PRO A 15 2.12 -17.19 15.21
N GLU A 16 3.27 -16.70 15.68
CA GLU A 16 3.32 -15.61 16.67
C GLU A 16 2.80 -14.30 16.07
N ILE A 17 3.22 -13.95 14.88
CA ILE A 17 2.69 -12.77 14.17
C ILE A 17 1.23 -12.98 13.74
N ALA A 18 0.84 -14.18 13.35
CA ALA A 18 -0.55 -14.46 13.03
C ALA A 18 -1.47 -14.23 14.25
N GLU A 19 -1.03 -14.62 15.45
CA GLU A 19 -1.75 -14.36 16.69
C GLU A 19 -1.83 -12.86 17.01
N VAL A 20 -0.76 -12.10 16.83
CA VAL A 20 -0.75 -10.64 17.00
C VAL A 20 -1.79 -9.98 16.09
N LEU A 21 -1.87 -10.38 14.81
CA LEU A 21 -2.86 -9.82 13.88
C LEU A 21 -4.29 -10.17 14.28
N ALA A 22 -4.52 -11.39 14.76
CA ALA A 22 -5.84 -11.80 15.25
C ALA A 22 -6.26 -11.01 16.50
N ASN A 23 -5.34 -10.82 17.44
CA ASN A 23 -5.56 -10.05 18.65
C ASN A 23 -5.83 -8.58 18.36
N GLU A 24 -5.08 -7.97 17.45
CA GLU A 24 -5.30 -6.58 17.03
C GLU A 24 -6.67 -6.41 16.33
N LEU A 25 -7.06 -7.35 15.50
CA LEU A 25 -8.40 -7.34 14.91
C LEU A 25 -9.48 -7.41 16.00
N GLY A 26 -9.28 -8.23 17.02
CA GLY A 26 -10.17 -8.32 18.17
C GLY A 26 -10.25 -6.99 18.95
N ARG A 27 -9.09 -6.36 19.17
CA ARG A 27 -9.02 -5.04 19.81
C ARG A 27 -9.80 -3.99 19.02
N GLN A 28 -9.57 -3.89 17.73
CA GLN A 28 -10.25 -2.91 16.88
C GLN A 28 -11.78 -3.11 16.84
N ARG A 29 -12.25 -4.35 16.90
CA ARG A 29 -13.69 -4.66 16.93
C ARG A 29 -14.33 -4.39 18.27
N GLY A 30 -13.57 -4.51 19.35
CA GLY A 30 -14.07 -4.41 20.72
C GLY A 30 -13.92 -3.04 21.37
N THR A 31 -13.24 -2.09 20.72
CA THR A 31 -12.96 -0.77 21.30
C THR A 31 -13.39 0.35 20.36
N LEU A 32 -13.69 1.52 20.93
CA LEU A 32 -13.90 2.75 20.16
C LEU A 32 -12.56 3.47 19.98
N GLU A 33 -12.20 3.71 18.74
CA GLU A 33 -11.01 4.47 18.38
C GLU A 33 -11.35 5.96 18.31
N MET A 34 -10.75 6.76 19.21
CA MET A 34 -11.06 8.18 19.36
C MET A 34 -9.92 9.08 18.85
N ILE A 35 -8.89 8.51 18.20
CA ILE A 35 -7.78 9.27 17.64
C ILE A 35 -8.19 9.81 16.26
N ALA A 36 -8.26 11.14 16.13
CA ALA A 36 -8.79 11.79 14.93
C ALA A 36 -7.97 11.51 13.64
N SER A 37 -6.71 11.13 13.75
CA SER A 37 -5.83 10.79 12.63
C SER A 37 -5.94 9.32 12.17
N GLU A 38 -6.68 8.49 12.88
CA GLU A 38 -6.83 7.07 12.57
C GLU A 38 -8.13 6.78 11.83
N ASN A 39 -8.10 5.81 10.94
CA ASN A 39 -9.28 5.33 10.21
C ASN A 39 -9.15 3.84 9.93
N PHE A 40 -10.28 3.15 9.80
CA PHE A 40 -10.31 1.76 9.38
C PHE A 40 -10.07 1.63 7.88
N VAL A 41 -9.08 0.83 7.53
CA VAL A 41 -8.71 0.60 6.14
C VAL A 41 -9.66 -0.42 5.50
N PRO A 42 -10.29 -0.13 4.35
CA PRO A 42 -11.10 -1.10 3.63
C PRO A 42 -10.28 -2.34 3.23
N ARG A 43 -10.94 -3.50 3.24
CA ARG A 43 -10.30 -4.76 2.85
C ARG A 43 -9.64 -4.69 1.46
N ALA A 44 -10.27 -4.03 0.49
CA ALA A 44 -9.72 -3.87 -0.86
C ALA A 44 -8.36 -3.14 -0.86
N VAL A 45 -8.15 -2.18 0.06
CA VAL A 45 -6.86 -1.49 0.21
C VAL A 45 -5.81 -2.43 0.79
N LEU A 46 -6.17 -3.24 1.80
CA LEU A 46 -5.28 -4.26 2.37
C LEU A 46 -4.86 -5.29 1.32
N GLU A 47 -5.80 -5.75 0.49
CA GLU A 47 -5.54 -6.71 -0.59
C GLU A 47 -4.60 -6.14 -1.66
N SER A 48 -4.77 -4.88 -2.05
CA SER A 48 -3.90 -4.24 -3.04
C SER A 48 -2.50 -3.98 -2.49
N GLN A 49 -2.38 -3.57 -1.24
CA GLN A 49 -1.11 -3.28 -0.58
C GLN A 49 -0.29 -4.56 -0.33
N GLY A 50 -0.94 -5.65 0.07
CA GLY A 50 -0.31 -6.97 0.28
C GLY A 50 -0.27 -7.83 -0.98
N SER A 51 -0.15 -7.24 -2.17
CA SER A 51 -0.17 -7.96 -3.44
C SER A 51 1.22 -8.20 -4.02
N VAL A 52 1.28 -8.92 -5.13
CA VAL A 52 2.51 -9.20 -5.88
C VAL A 52 3.21 -7.94 -6.42
N LEU A 53 2.54 -6.79 -6.44
CA LEU A 53 3.16 -5.50 -6.75
C LEU A 53 4.31 -5.16 -5.80
N THR A 54 4.28 -5.70 -4.58
CA THR A 54 5.37 -5.59 -3.58
C THR A 54 6.71 -6.09 -4.10
N ASN A 55 6.71 -7.04 -5.04
CA ASN A 55 7.95 -7.63 -5.60
C ASN A 55 8.60 -6.75 -6.66
N LYS A 56 7.93 -5.70 -7.15
CA LYS A 56 8.42 -4.94 -8.30
C LYS A 56 9.07 -3.62 -7.91
N TYR A 57 10.33 -3.52 -8.20
CA TYR A 57 11.03 -2.24 -8.20
C TYR A 57 10.62 -1.41 -9.41
N ALA A 58 10.18 -0.12 -9.18
CA ALA A 58 9.59 0.74 -10.21
C ALA A 58 10.11 2.18 -10.10
N GLU A 59 11.44 2.33 -9.98
CA GLU A 59 12.07 3.64 -9.98
C GLU A 59 11.77 4.41 -11.27
N GLY A 60 11.52 5.71 -11.14
CA GLY A 60 11.07 6.57 -12.22
C GLY A 60 9.56 6.82 -12.18
N TYR A 61 8.96 7.06 -13.34
CA TYR A 61 7.53 7.38 -13.48
C TYR A 61 6.89 6.51 -14.56
N PRO A 62 5.55 6.42 -14.65
CA PRO A 62 4.88 5.69 -15.71
C PRO A 62 5.42 6.05 -17.09
N GLY A 63 5.81 5.03 -17.87
CA GLY A 63 6.44 5.19 -19.17
C GLY A 63 7.88 5.68 -19.18
N ARG A 64 8.46 5.95 -18.01
CA ARG A 64 9.85 6.45 -17.84
C ARG A 64 10.54 5.74 -16.68
N ARG A 65 10.60 4.42 -16.73
CA ARG A 65 11.21 3.58 -15.70
C ARG A 65 12.68 3.29 -16.00
N TYR A 66 13.45 3.07 -14.94
CA TYR A 66 14.84 2.62 -15.06
C TYR A 66 14.93 1.12 -15.37
N TYR A 67 13.90 0.34 -15.08
CA TYR A 67 13.87 -1.12 -15.24
C TYR A 67 12.71 -1.56 -16.09
N GLY A 68 12.88 -2.71 -16.77
CA GLY A 68 11.79 -3.38 -17.47
C GLY A 68 10.78 -4.06 -16.54
N GLY A 69 9.67 -4.55 -17.10
CA GLY A 69 8.65 -5.30 -16.36
C GLY A 69 7.71 -4.42 -15.53
N CYS A 70 7.56 -3.14 -15.90
CA CYS A 70 6.73 -2.17 -15.19
C CYS A 70 5.36 -1.94 -15.82
N GLU A 71 4.96 -2.73 -16.80
CA GLU A 71 3.74 -2.54 -17.59
C GLU A 71 2.49 -2.43 -16.69
N PHE A 72 2.37 -3.28 -15.69
CA PHE A 72 1.22 -3.30 -14.79
C PHE A 72 1.36 -2.32 -13.61
N VAL A 73 2.58 -2.10 -13.13
CA VAL A 73 2.86 -1.06 -12.13
C VAL A 73 2.55 0.32 -12.70
N ASP A 74 2.89 0.57 -13.96
CA ASP A 74 2.56 1.81 -14.65
C ASP A 74 1.04 2.05 -14.68
N VAL A 75 0.27 1.02 -14.98
CA VAL A 75 -1.19 1.11 -14.95
C VAL A 75 -1.70 1.43 -13.54
N ALA A 76 -1.18 0.75 -12.52
CA ALA A 76 -1.58 1.00 -11.13
C ALA A 76 -1.27 2.43 -10.68
N GLU A 77 -0.07 2.93 -10.97
CA GLU A 77 0.33 4.30 -10.64
C GLU A 77 -0.47 5.34 -11.43
N GLN A 78 -0.69 5.11 -12.73
CA GLN A 78 -1.49 6.02 -13.55
C GLN A 78 -2.94 6.10 -13.06
N LEU A 79 -3.56 4.98 -12.69
CA LEU A 79 -4.89 4.96 -12.10
C LEU A 79 -4.94 5.75 -10.78
N ALA A 80 -3.91 5.64 -9.95
CA ALA A 80 -3.83 6.40 -8.71
C ALA A 80 -3.73 7.92 -8.99
N ILE A 81 -2.90 8.32 -9.94
CA ILE A 81 -2.76 9.72 -10.39
C ILE A 81 -4.10 10.27 -10.89
N ASP A 82 -4.76 9.55 -11.80
CA ASP A 82 -6.01 10.01 -12.42
C ASP A 82 -7.15 10.11 -11.39
N ARG A 83 -7.23 9.16 -10.48
CA ARG A 83 -8.23 9.17 -9.41
C ARG A 83 -7.97 10.29 -8.38
N ALA A 84 -6.71 10.54 -8.02
CA ALA A 84 -6.34 11.65 -7.16
C ALA A 84 -6.70 13.00 -7.82
N LYS A 85 -6.36 13.18 -9.09
CA LYS A 85 -6.75 14.37 -9.86
C LYS A 85 -8.26 14.57 -9.89
N SER A 86 -9.01 13.50 -10.14
CA SER A 86 -10.47 13.56 -10.18
C SER A 86 -11.07 13.91 -8.81
N LEU A 87 -10.56 13.28 -7.74
CA LEU A 87 -11.06 13.46 -6.37
C LEU A 87 -10.85 14.89 -5.86
N PHE A 88 -9.67 15.45 -6.12
CA PHE A 88 -9.27 16.77 -5.62
C PHE A 88 -9.47 17.91 -6.62
N GLY A 89 -9.92 17.63 -7.84
CA GLY A 89 -10.09 18.63 -8.91
C GLY A 89 -8.74 19.26 -9.30
N SER A 90 -7.64 18.55 -9.18
CA SER A 90 -6.30 19.08 -9.43
C SER A 90 -5.82 18.82 -10.85
N ALA A 91 -5.02 19.74 -11.41
CA ALA A 91 -4.40 19.55 -12.71
C ALA A 91 -3.28 18.50 -12.67
N TYR A 92 -2.60 18.37 -11.53
CA TYR A 92 -1.48 17.47 -11.31
C TYR A 92 -1.65 16.67 -10.03
N ALA A 93 -1.10 15.47 -10.00
CA ALA A 93 -0.95 14.65 -8.80
C ALA A 93 0.35 13.86 -8.87
N ASN A 94 1.05 13.77 -7.76
CA ASN A 94 2.16 12.86 -7.55
C ASN A 94 1.77 11.92 -6.41
N VAL A 95 1.79 10.62 -6.67
CA VAL A 95 1.35 9.58 -5.73
C VAL A 95 2.52 8.77 -5.16
N GLN A 96 3.75 9.21 -5.40
CA GLN A 96 4.97 8.51 -4.96
C GLN A 96 5.50 8.87 -3.56
N PRO A 97 5.11 9.98 -2.90
CA PRO A 97 5.63 10.26 -1.57
C PRO A 97 5.40 9.07 -0.62
N HIS A 98 6.42 8.70 0.16
CA HIS A 98 6.38 7.58 1.08
C HIS A 98 5.49 7.83 2.31
N SER A 99 5.26 9.10 2.62
CA SER A 99 4.45 9.51 3.79
C SER A 99 3.92 10.94 3.61
N GLY A 100 2.97 11.32 4.44
CA GLY A 100 2.53 12.71 4.54
C GLY A 100 3.67 13.68 4.87
N ALA A 101 4.65 13.25 5.66
CA ALA A 101 5.83 14.06 5.97
C ALA A 101 6.67 14.37 4.72
N SER A 102 6.94 13.38 3.87
CA SER A 102 7.68 13.61 2.63
C SER A 102 6.88 14.43 1.61
N ALA A 103 5.56 14.23 1.54
CA ALA A 103 4.68 15.03 0.70
C ALA A 103 4.68 16.51 1.14
N ASN A 104 4.54 16.77 2.43
CA ASN A 104 4.59 18.13 2.99
C ASN A 104 5.95 18.78 2.77
N ALA A 105 7.04 18.06 2.99
CA ALA A 105 8.38 18.58 2.75
C ALA A 105 8.56 19.00 1.27
N ALA A 106 8.07 18.21 0.33
CA ALA A 106 8.14 18.54 -1.10
C ALA A 106 7.32 19.77 -1.49
N VAL A 107 6.21 20.04 -0.79
CA VAL A 107 5.35 21.22 -1.05
C VAL A 107 5.91 22.49 -0.39
N LEU A 108 6.57 22.34 0.76
CA LEU A 108 7.09 23.46 1.55
C LEU A 108 8.51 23.89 1.16
N ALA A 109 9.23 23.07 0.40
CA ALA A 109 10.57 23.37 -0.11
C ALA A 109 10.52 24.33 -1.30
#